data_8e4909e06b19299d5bac08d6d019d692
#
_entry.id   8e4909e06b19299d5bac08d6d019d692
#
_cell.length_a   1.000
_cell.length_b   1.000
_cell.length_c   1.000
_cell.angle_alpha   90.00
_cell.angle_beta   90.00
_cell.angle_gamma   90.00
#
_symmetry.space_group_name_H-M   'P 1'
#
loop_
_entity.id
_entity.type
_entity.pdbx_description
1 polymer ?
#
loop_
_entity_poly.entity_id
_entity_poly.type
_entity_poly.pdbx_seq_one_letter_code
_entity_poly.pdbx_strand_id
1 'polypeptide(L)'
;MGEDCLYLNVWKAEDKSDEKKPVMVWIHGGAFVGGGTGIDLFDCTNLIKENPDVIVVTVAYRLGVMGFLHLSHLADGKDYPDAQNLGLLDQKMALKWVHENIEGFGGDPDNVTIWGESAGSASCTLQALIEGSQNYFQKIIAQSGSPAVTRSTEEAIACTDGIMKALDCKTVADLLKIDAKKLVEAASPYALNTFPERDGKILPLEPHTAYANGAAKDITFLQGCNKDEFNFFALAMGTDGFMAWAADRKAKKFAQMTEDEIALVNSYLADQQGENWEPDCRLFSQSWFLAPCMRMSENQTNAGGKSYTYFYRVEASTPKLKAAHGEELPIVFCHPDQTDIDPTFCKTMRKMWVQFVKTGNPSLTADQSPDGQAKEWPLYDTTDKKVMVLDVNDIHPAKESEVKIVDWNKSYFLTKYYMF
;
A
#
# COMPACT_ATOMS: atom_id res chain seq x y z
N MET A 1 -11.86 20.40 0.07
CA MET A 1 -10.72 20.15 1.01
C MET A 1 -10.82 21.15 2.14
N GLY A 2 -10.62 20.72 3.39
CA GLY A 2 -10.63 21.55 4.58
C GLY A 2 -9.63 21.01 5.59
N GLU A 3 -9.25 21.84 6.57
CA GLU A 3 -8.34 21.43 7.64
C GLU A 3 -9.02 20.50 8.64
N ASP A 4 -10.34 20.62 8.81
CA ASP A 4 -11.17 19.64 9.53
C ASP A 4 -11.42 18.44 8.63
N CYS A 5 -10.52 17.43 8.71
CA CYS A 5 -10.47 16.30 7.77
C CYS A 5 -10.32 14.93 8.45
N LEU A 6 -10.26 14.86 9.77
CA LEU A 6 -10.03 13.61 10.49
C LEU A 6 -11.35 12.94 10.88
N TYR A 7 -11.88 12.16 9.95
CA TYR A 7 -13.15 11.44 10.09
C TYR A 7 -12.95 9.95 9.81
N LEU A 8 -13.88 9.16 10.29
CA LEU A 8 -14.02 7.76 9.91
C LEU A 8 -15.50 7.42 9.69
N ASN A 9 -15.76 6.41 8.87
CA ASN A 9 -17.09 5.85 8.69
C ASN A 9 -17.10 4.41 9.19
N VAL A 10 -18.22 3.97 9.78
CA VAL A 10 -18.42 2.59 10.20
C VAL A 10 -19.58 1.99 9.39
N TRP A 11 -19.29 0.93 8.66
CA TRP A 11 -20.20 0.20 7.79
C TRP A 11 -20.53 -1.15 8.44
N LYS A 12 -21.79 -1.39 8.71
CA LYS A 12 -22.27 -2.66 9.30
C LYS A 12 -23.66 -3.01 8.80
N ALA A 13 -23.98 -4.30 8.77
CA ALA A 13 -25.32 -4.75 8.56
C ALA A 13 -26.18 -4.51 9.82
N GLU A 14 -27.45 -4.21 9.63
CA GLU A 14 -28.42 -4.16 10.72
C GLU A 14 -28.82 -5.63 11.05
N ASP A 15 -28.31 -6.13 12.14
CA ASP A 15 -28.69 -7.44 12.67
C ASP A 15 -28.82 -7.41 14.20
N LYS A 16 -29.34 -8.49 14.77
CA LYS A 16 -29.54 -8.70 16.20
C LYS A 16 -28.60 -9.75 16.79
N SER A 17 -27.50 -10.07 16.08
CA SER A 17 -26.51 -11.03 16.59
C SER A 17 -25.76 -10.43 17.77
N ASP A 18 -25.62 -11.18 18.84
CA ASP A 18 -24.76 -10.87 19.97
C ASP A 18 -23.29 -11.30 19.73
N GLU A 19 -23.00 -11.97 18.60
CA GLU A 19 -21.65 -12.38 18.25
C GLU A 19 -20.85 -11.18 17.72
N LYS A 20 -19.66 -10.98 18.31
CA LYS A 20 -18.73 -9.96 17.85
C LYS A 20 -18.22 -10.29 16.44
N LYS A 21 -18.21 -9.30 15.57
CA LYS A 21 -17.82 -9.42 14.16
C LYS A 21 -16.38 -9.01 13.92
N PRO A 22 -15.63 -9.73 13.06
CA PRO A 22 -14.35 -9.26 12.57
C PRO A 22 -14.44 -7.87 11.95
N VAL A 23 -13.41 -7.08 12.14
CA VAL A 23 -13.34 -5.69 11.70
C VAL A 23 -12.29 -5.50 10.62
N MET A 24 -12.63 -4.83 9.53
CA MET A 24 -11.72 -4.39 8.47
C MET A 24 -11.55 -2.88 8.55
N VAL A 25 -10.33 -2.38 8.68
CA VAL A 25 -10.06 -0.93 8.70
C VAL A 25 -9.35 -0.54 7.42
N TRP A 26 -10.06 0.18 6.53
CA TRP A 26 -9.52 0.68 5.28
C TRP A 26 -8.71 1.94 5.47
N ILE A 27 -7.46 1.91 5.02
CA ILE A 27 -6.56 3.06 4.88
C ILE A 27 -6.37 3.29 3.38
N HIS A 28 -6.88 4.41 2.88
CA HIS A 28 -6.88 4.69 1.44
C HIS A 28 -5.49 4.99 0.88
N GLY A 29 -5.30 4.72 -0.40
CA GLY A 29 -4.13 5.10 -1.18
C GLY A 29 -4.15 6.55 -1.66
N GLY A 30 -3.40 6.83 -2.73
CA GLY A 30 -3.29 8.15 -3.34
C GLY A 30 -1.95 8.84 -3.09
N ALA A 31 -0.86 8.06 -3.04
CA ALA A 31 0.52 8.54 -2.93
C ALA A 31 0.76 9.50 -1.73
N PHE A 32 0.02 9.36 -0.65
CA PHE A 32 0.01 10.26 0.52
C PHE A 32 -0.34 11.72 0.21
N VAL A 33 -0.77 12.06 -1.00
CA VAL A 33 -1.09 13.43 -1.42
C VAL A 33 -2.55 13.63 -1.82
N GLY A 34 -3.26 12.55 -2.08
CA GLY A 34 -4.67 12.57 -2.47
C GLY A 34 -5.44 11.44 -1.79
N GLY A 35 -6.76 11.42 -2.00
CA GLY A 35 -7.64 10.41 -1.42
C GLY A 35 -8.56 10.93 -0.32
N GLY A 36 -9.33 10.03 0.24
CA GLY A 36 -10.28 10.32 1.32
C GLY A 36 -11.39 9.28 1.41
N THR A 37 -12.14 9.30 2.50
CA THR A 37 -13.21 8.34 2.78
C THR A 37 -14.51 8.59 2.02
N GLY A 38 -14.61 9.71 1.30
CA GLY A 38 -15.79 10.09 0.51
C GLY A 38 -15.67 9.75 -1.00
N ILE A 39 -14.70 8.95 -1.39
CA ILE A 39 -14.57 8.45 -2.77
C ILE A 39 -15.58 7.32 -2.98
N ASP A 40 -16.38 7.38 -4.03
CA ASP A 40 -17.45 6.40 -4.32
C ASP A 40 -16.93 4.95 -4.38
N LEU A 41 -15.70 4.75 -4.84
CA LEU A 41 -15.03 3.45 -4.84
C LEU A 41 -14.92 2.82 -3.43
N PHE A 42 -14.89 3.63 -2.38
CA PHE A 42 -14.77 3.17 -0.99
C PHE A 42 -16.11 3.09 -0.27
N ASP A 43 -17.25 3.16 -1.00
CA ASP A 43 -18.57 2.83 -0.47
C ASP A 43 -18.68 1.33 -0.23
N CYS A 44 -18.77 0.95 1.04
CA CYS A 44 -18.80 -0.45 1.46
C CYS A 44 -20.22 -1.04 1.50
N THR A 45 -21.23 -0.35 1.00
CA THR A 45 -22.64 -0.79 1.05
C THR A 45 -22.83 -2.18 0.46
N ASN A 46 -22.29 -2.43 -0.73
CA ASN A 46 -22.43 -3.73 -1.39
C ASN A 46 -21.56 -4.81 -0.73
N LEU A 47 -20.36 -4.45 -0.28
CA LEU A 47 -19.48 -5.36 0.43
C LEU A 47 -20.14 -5.88 1.72
N ILE A 48 -20.77 -5.00 2.51
CA ILE A 48 -21.48 -5.35 3.73
C ILE A 48 -22.78 -6.14 3.43
N LYS A 49 -23.52 -5.81 2.36
CA LYS A 49 -24.69 -6.61 1.95
C LYS A 49 -24.30 -8.05 1.59
N GLU A 50 -23.16 -8.25 0.95
CA GLU A 50 -22.66 -9.58 0.60
C GLU A 50 -22.08 -10.31 1.82
N ASN A 51 -21.50 -9.57 2.78
CA ASN A 51 -20.82 -10.11 3.96
C ASN A 51 -21.33 -9.42 5.25
N PRO A 52 -22.56 -9.74 5.70
CA PRO A 52 -23.19 -9.08 6.85
C PRO A 52 -22.53 -9.41 8.19
N ASP A 53 -21.64 -10.36 8.20
CA ASP A 53 -20.91 -10.88 9.36
C ASP A 53 -19.51 -10.23 9.56
N VAL A 54 -19.22 -9.14 8.86
CA VAL A 54 -18.04 -8.29 9.10
C VAL A 54 -18.46 -6.83 9.29
N ILE A 55 -17.56 -6.04 9.87
CA ILE A 55 -17.67 -4.57 9.97
C ILE A 55 -16.52 -3.98 9.18
N VAL A 56 -16.79 -2.92 8.40
CA VAL A 56 -15.76 -2.15 7.71
C VAL A 56 -15.71 -0.73 8.30
N VAL A 57 -14.50 -0.25 8.55
CA VAL A 57 -14.23 1.13 8.95
C VAL A 57 -13.34 1.76 7.88
N THR A 58 -13.71 2.94 7.37
CA THR A 58 -12.86 3.71 6.46
C THR A 58 -12.32 4.93 7.19
N VAL A 59 -11.01 5.20 7.13
CA VAL A 59 -10.37 6.25 7.91
C VAL A 59 -9.72 7.30 7.02
N ALA A 60 -9.88 8.58 7.38
CA ALA A 60 -9.18 9.70 6.79
C ALA A 60 -7.93 10.04 7.61
N TYR A 61 -6.92 10.61 6.96
CA TYR A 61 -5.68 11.06 7.59
C TYR A 61 -5.11 12.25 6.83
N ARG A 62 -4.26 13.05 7.48
CA ARG A 62 -3.64 14.21 6.85
C ARG A 62 -2.68 13.78 5.74
N LEU A 63 -2.72 14.52 4.63
CA LEU A 63 -2.03 14.21 3.39
C LEU A 63 -1.03 15.30 3.02
N GLY A 64 -0.07 14.95 2.17
CA GLY A 64 0.87 15.87 1.59
C GLY A 64 1.59 16.70 2.65
N VAL A 65 1.73 17.98 2.36
CA VAL A 65 2.38 18.95 3.24
C VAL A 65 1.73 19.09 4.62
N MET A 66 0.44 18.75 4.76
CA MET A 66 -0.27 18.81 6.04
C MET A 66 0.00 17.59 6.94
N GLY A 67 0.37 16.45 6.33
CA GLY A 67 0.62 15.21 7.04
C GLY A 67 2.09 14.79 7.16
N PHE A 68 2.95 15.34 6.29
CA PHE A 68 4.29 14.81 6.10
C PHE A 68 5.34 15.92 5.81
N LEU A 69 5.38 16.96 6.60
CA LEU A 69 6.36 18.04 6.44
C LEU A 69 7.39 18.04 7.57
N HIS A 70 8.68 17.90 7.24
CA HIS A 70 9.77 17.96 8.21
C HIS A 70 9.99 19.39 8.68
N LEU A 71 9.79 19.67 9.96
CA LEU A 71 9.91 21.03 10.51
C LEU A 71 11.06 21.18 11.52
N SER A 72 11.55 20.08 12.09
CA SER A 72 12.47 20.10 13.25
C SER A 72 13.79 20.84 13.00
N HIS A 73 14.24 21.00 11.75
CA HIS A 73 15.47 21.71 11.40
C HIS A 73 15.31 23.25 11.36
N LEU A 74 14.06 23.74 11.34
CA LEU A 74 13.78 25.18 11.37
C LEU A 74 14.04 25.76 12.77
N ALA A 75 14.32 27.07 12.84
CA ALA A 75 14.70 27.72 14.08
C ALA A 75 13.70 27.55 15.24
N ASP A 76 12.41 27.53 14.92
CA ASP A 76 11.28 27.31 15.84
C ASP A 76 10.63 25.93 15.67
N GLY A 77 11.25 25.04 14.88
CA GLY A 77 10.69 23.72 14.51
C GLY A 77 10.74 22.67 15.61
N LYS A 78 11.56 22.88 16.67
CA LYS A 78 11.70 21.94 17.79
C LYS A 78 10.41 21.65 18.55
N ASP A 79 9.43 22.54 18.46
CA ASP A 79 8.12 22.40 19.10
C ASP A 79 7.15 21.51 18.25
N TYR A 80 7.60 21.08 17.06
CA TYR A 80 6.87 20.24 16.11
C TYR A 80 7.63 18.95 15.75
N PRO A 81 8.04 18.13 16.73
CA PRO A 81 9.01 17.04 16.54
C PRO A 81 8.46 15.84 15.75
N ASP A 82 7.15 15.78 15.51
CA ASP A 82 6.46 14.66 14.85
C ASP A 82 5.83 15.07 13.52
N ALA A 83 6.04 16.34 13.08
CA ALA A 83 5.37 16.92 11.92
C ALA A 83 5.57 16.13 10.62
N GLN A 84 6.71 15.46 10.48
CA GLN A 84 7.07 14.65 9.31
C GLN A 84 6.25 13.36 9.13
N ASN A 85 5.50 12.93 10.17
CA ASN A 85 4.75 11.66 10.16
C ASN A 85 3.32 11.80 10.75
N LEU A 86 2.75 13.00 10.74
CA LEU A 86 1.40 13.25 11.31
C LEU A 86 0.32 12.40 10.65
N GLY A 87 0.40 12.17 9.34
CA GLY A 87 -0.56 11.32 8.66
C GLY A 87 -0.57 9.88 9.18
N LEU A 88 0.60 9.33 9.52
CA LEU A 88 0.69 8.00 10.15
C LEU A 88 0.19 8.03 11.61
N LEU A 89 0.41 9.11 12.33
CA LEU A 89 -0.08 9.27 13.70
C LEU A 89 -1.61 9.45 13.73
N ASP A 90 -2.19 10.10 12.72
CA ASP A 90 -3.65 10.17 12.54
C ASP A 90 -4.25 8.78 12.34
N GLN A 91 -3.62 7.96 11.48
CA GLN A 91 -4.03 6.56 11.27
C GLN A 91 -3.91 5.75 12.57
N LYS A 92 -2.81 5.88 13.32
CA LYS A 92 -2.66 5.23 14.62
C LYS A 92 -3.75 5.65 15.60
N MET A 93 -4.12 6.94 15.62
CA MET A 93 -5.21 7.45 16.46
C MET A 93 -6.56 6.85 16.06
N ALA A 94 -6.83 6.72 14.75
CA ALA A 94 -8.03 6.07 14.24
C ALA A 94 -8.09 4.59 14.64
N LEU A 95 -6.96 3.87 14.55
CA LEU A 95 -6.85 2.47 14.98
C LEU A 95 -7.11 2.32 16.49
N LYS A 96 -6.56 3.24 17.29
CA LYS A 96 -6.84 3.31 18.73
C LYS A 96 -8.33 3.52 18.98
N TRP A 97 -8.96 4.46 18.27
CA TRP A 97 -10.40 4.71 18.39
C TRP A 97 -11.22 3.46 18.04
N VAL A 98 -10.86 2.75 16.95
CA VAL A 98 -11.52 1.49 16.59
C VAL A 98 -11.41 0.48 17.74
N HIS A 99 -10.22 0.25 18.26
CA HIS A 99 -9.99 -0.69 19.35
C HIS A 99 -10.83 -0.35 20.59
N GLU A 100 -10.95 0.95 20.95
CA GLU A 100 -11.65 1.40 22.15
C GLU A 100 -13.18 1.47 21.98
N ASN A 101 -13.71 1.53 20.73
CA ASN A 101 -15.13 1.85 20.51
C ASN A 101 -15.90 0.84 19.66
N ILE A 102 -15.21 0.00 18.86
CA ILE A 102 -15.87 -0.83 17.85
C ILE A 102 -16.79 -1.90 18.44
N GLU A 103 -16.57 -2.28 19.69
CA GLU A 103 -17.45 -3.19 20.42
C GLU A 103 -18.87 -2.63 20.55
N GLY A 104 -19.02 -1.32 20.72
CA GLY A 104 -20.32 -0.64 20.73
C GLY A 104 -21.08 -0.73 19.38
N PHE A 105 -20.38 -1.07 18.30
CA PHE A 105 -20.95 -1.33 16.99
C PHE A 105 -21.14 -2.82 16.69
N GLY A 106 -20.80 -3.71 17.65
CA GLY A 106 -20.83 -5.17 17.49
C GLY A 106 -19.56 -5.75 16.86
N GLY A 107 -18.46 -4.98 16.82
CA GLY A 107 -17.16 -5.45 16.31
C GLY A 107 -16.31 -6.09 17.41
N ASP A 108 -15.37 -6.93 16.97
CA ASP A 108 -14.38 -7.59 17.82
C ASP A 108 -13.06 -6.80 17.78
N PRO A 109 -12.68 -6.09 18.86
CA PRO A 109 -11.42 -5.35 18.91
C PRO A 109 -10.18 -6.26 18.88
N ASP A 110 -10.33 -7.55 19.18
CA ASP A 110 -9.27 -8.56 19.15
C ASP A 110 -9.20 -9.29 17.78
N ASN A 111 -10.07 -8.93 16.83
CA ASN A 111 -10.08 -9.49 15.48
C ASN A 111 -10.15 -8.37 14.43
N VAL A 112 -9.15 -7.50 14.43
CA VAL A 112 -9.02 -6.35 13.53
C VAL A 112 -8.00 -6.64 12.43
N THR A 113 -8.40 -6.39 11.19
CA THR A 113 -7.52 -6.43 10.02
C THR A 113 -7.42 -5.01 9.45
N ILE A 114 -6.23 -4.44 9.42
CA ILE A 114 -6.00 -3.21 8.67
C ILE A 114 -5.74 -3.56 7.20
N TRP A 115 -6.30 -2.75 6.31
CA TRP A 115 -6.34 -3.05 4.90
C TRP A 115 -6.12 -1.78 4.08
N GLY A 116 -5.29 -1.86 3.05
CA GLY A 116 -5.01 -0.72 2.19
C GLY A 116 -4.38 -1.10 0.86
N GLU A 117 -4.48 -0.19 -0.09
CA GLU A 117 -3.85 -0.30 -1.41
C GLU A 117 -2.89 0.87 -1.60
N SER A 118 -1.79 0.66 -2.37
CA SER A 118 -0.83 1.73 -2.70
C SER A 118 -0.22 2.37 -1.44
N ALA A 119 -0.34 3.70 -1.29
CA ALA A 119 0.06 4.41 -0.08
C ALA A 119 -0.68 3.93 1.18
N GLY A 120 -1.92 3.43 1.03
CA GLY A 120 -2.67 2.79 2.11
C GLY A 120 -2.06 1.44 2.52
N SER A 121 -1.61 0.65 1.55
CA SER A 121 -0.84 -0.58 1.81
C SER A 121 0.48 -0.27 2.51
N ALA A 122 1.24 0.70 2.00
CA ALA A 122 2.45 1.19 2.67
C ALA A 122 2.14 1.64 4.10
N SER A 123 1.06 2.39 4.30
CA SER A 123 0.59 2.79 5.64
C SER A 123 0.36 1.58 6.55
N CYS A 124 -0.40 0.57 6.10
CA CYS A 124 -0.64 -0.64 6.89
C CYS A 124 0.67 -1.32 7.30
N THR A 125 1.62 -1.45 6.38
CA THR A 125 2.92 -2.05 6.69
C THR A 125 3.76 -1.19 7.62
N LEU A 126 3.69 0.15 7.51
CA LEU A 126 4.39 1.06 8.43
C LEU A 126 3.74 1.09 9.82
N GLN A 127 2.41 0.96 9.94
CA GLN A 127 1.74 0.84 11.24
C GLN A 127 2.24 -0.35 12.05
N ALA A 128 2.64 -1.44 11.40
CA ALA A 128 3.25 -2.58 12.06
C ALA A 128 4.63 -2.30 12.68
N LEU A 129 5.25 -1.16 12.35
CA LEU A 129 6.56 -0.74 12.85
C LEU A 129 6.50 0.44 13.82
N ILE A 130 5.32 1.06 13.98
CA ILE A 130 5.11 2.18 14.92
C ILE A 130 4.85 1.63 16.32
N GLU A 131 5.64 2.05 17.29
CA GLU A 131 5.52 1.62 18.68
C GLU A 131 4.08 1.76 19.19
N GLY A 132 3.53 0.68 19.75
CA GLY A 132 2.19 0.61 20.32
C GLY A 132 1.03 0.60 19.30
N SER A 133 1.27 0.78 18.00
CA SER A 133 0.22 0.68 16.98
C SER A 133 -0.24 -0.78 16.79
N GLN A 134 0.68 -1.73 16.92
CA GLN A 134 0.42 -3.17 16.82
C GLN A 134 -0.59 -3.70 17.85
N ASN A 135 -0.86 -2.95 18.92
CA ASN A 135 -1.84 -3.34 19.92
C ASN A 135 -3.29 -3.27 19.40
N TYR A 136 -3.51 -2.63 18.25
CA TYR A 136 -4.84 -2.30 17.74
C TYR A 136 -5.30 -3.17 16.57
N PHE A 137 -4.46 -4.09 16.07
CA PHE A 137 -4.80 -4.99 14.97
C PHE A 137 -3.96 -6.26 15.00
N GLN A 138 -4.45 -7.32 14.40
CA GLN A 138 -3.82 -8.65 14.38
C GLN A 138 -3.42 -9.10 12.99
N LYS A 139 -4.01 -8.49 11.94
CA LYS A 139 -3.81 -8.88 10.55
C LYS A 139 -3.67 -7.67 9.64
N ILE A 140 -2.96 -7.86 8.54
CA ILE A 140 -2.78 -6.85 7.49
C ILE A 140 -3.13 -7.45 6.14
N ILE A 141 -3.94 -6.72 5.35
CA ILE A 141 -4.04 -6.92 3.90
C ILE A 141 -3.33 -5.75 3.22
N ALA A 142 -2.22 -6.03 2.55
CA ALA A 142 -1.37 -5.03 1.89
C ALA A 142 -1.39 -5.24 0.38
N GLN A 143 -2.10 -4.35 -0.36
CA GLN A 143 -2.26 -4.42 -1.80
C GLN A 143 -1.38 -3.39 -2.48
N SER A 144 -0.42 -3.83 -3.30
CA SER A 144 0.41 -2.96 -4.15
C SER A 144 1.14 -1.86 -3.39
N GLY A 145 1.74 -2.20 -2.23
CA GLY A 145 2.52 -1.26 -1.43
C GLY A 145 3.29 -1.97 -0.33
N SER A 146 4.37 -1.34 0.13
CA SER A 146 5.30 -1.92 1.09
C SER A 146 5.95 -0.83 1.95
N PRO A 147 6.70 -1.18 3.01
CA PRO A 147 7.39 -0.19 3.83
C PRO A 147 8.55 0.52 3.09
N ALA A 148 8.78 0.20 1.82
CA ALA A 148 9.71 0.92 0.96
C ALA A 148 9.20 2.30 0.52
N VAL A 149 7.91 2.59 0.66
CA VAL A 149 7.31 3.88 0.30
C VAL A 149 7.53 4.91 1.43
N THR A 150 8.77 5.30 1.60
CA THR A 150 9.25 6.24 2.64
C THR A 150 10.40 7.07 2.09
N ARG A 151 10.74 8.17 2.75
CA ARG A 151 11.88 9.02 2.41
C ARG A 151 12.88 9.14 3.55
N SER A 152 14.10 9.59 3.23
CA SER A 152 15.11 9.93 4.24
C SER A 152 14.83 11.30 4.86
N THR A 153 15.52 11.60 5.98
CA THR A 153 15.49 12.93 6.60
C THR A 153 16.06 14.01 5.68
N GLU A 154 17.12 13.69 4.94
CA GLU A 154 17.74 14.63 3.98
C GLU A 154 16.76 15.01 2.86
N GLU A 155 16.05 14.05 2.30
CA GLU A 155 15.01 14.28 1.29
C GLU A 155 13.85 15.10 1.87
N ALA A 156 13.47 14.83 3.10
CA ALA A 156 12.41 15.53 3.80
C ALA A 156 12.78 17.01 4.06
N ILE A 157 14.00 17.28 4.50
CA ILE A 157 14.53 18.64 4.69
C ILE A 157 14.57 19.39 3.36
N ALA A 158 15.13 18.78 2.31
CA ALA A 158 15.19 19.41 0.99
C ALA A 158 13.81 19.78 0.43
N CYS A 159 12.80 18.91 0.65
CA CYS A 159 11.41 19.17 0.30
C CYS A 159 10.87 20.39 1.07
N THR A 160 11.06 20.43 2.39
CA THR A 160 10.61 21.53 3.24
C THR A 160 11.26 22.85 2.83
N ASP A 161 12.59 22.88 2.64
CA ASP A 161 13.32 24.07 2.23
C ASP A 161 12.84 24.63 0.89
N GLY A 162 12.52 23.74 -0.06
CA GLY A 162 11.94 24.12 -1.34
C GLY A 162 10.58 24.80 -1.19
N ILE A 163 9.69 24.25 -0.36
CA ILE A 163 8.36 24.80 -0.07
C ILE A 163 8.48 26.14 0.67
N MET A 164 9.33 26.21 1.70
CA MET A 164 9.59 27.43 2.49
C MET A 164 10.08 28.56 1.59
N LYS A 165 11.00 28.25 0.67
CA LYS A 165 11.51 29.20 -0.32
C LYS A 165 10.42 29.69 -1.26
N ALA A 166 9.56 28.81 -1.75
CA ALA A 166 8.46 29.15 -2.66
C ALA A 166 7.43 30.08 -2.00
N LEU A 167 7.28 29.99 -0.67
CA LEU A 167 6.36 30.79 0.14
C LEU A 167 6.99 32.03 0.78
N ASP A 168 8.30 32.26 0.59
CA ASP A 168 9.09 33.27 1.31
C ASP A 168 8.95 33.19 2.84
N CYS A 169 8.83 31.96 3.37
CA CYS A 169 8.77 31.66 4.79
C CYS A 169 10.15 31.28 5.34
N LYS A 170 10.45 31.64 6.60
CA LYS A 170 11.72 31.32 7.28
C LYS A 170 11.53 30.51 8.54
N THR A 171 10.33 30.56 9.11
CA THR A 171 9.99 29.93 10.38
C THR A 171 8.68 29.15 10.26
N VAL A 172 8.42 28.22 11.20
CA VAL A 172 7.12 27.55 11.29
C VAL A 172 6.02 28.59 11.59
N ALA A 173 6.31 29.60 12.41
CA ALA A 173 5.37 30.69 12.69
C ALA A 173 4.96 31.49 11.45
N ASP A 174 5.83 31.58 10.42
CA ASP A 174 5.46 32.19 9.14
C ASP A 174 4.57 31.22 8.34
N LEU A 175 4.94 29.93 8.31
CA LEU A 175 4.18 28.90 7.61
C LEU A 175 2.72 28.79 8.15
N LEU A 176 2.54 28.88 9.45
CA LEU A 176 1.20 28.82 10.10
C LEU A 176 0.29 30.01 9.76
N LYS A 177 0.81 31.08 9.14
CA LYS A 177 0.00 32.20 8.64
C LYS A 177 -0.46 32.00 7.20
N ILE A 178 0.11 31.00 6.51
CA ILE A 178 -0.23 30.71 5.11
C ILE A 178 -1.57 29.99 5.06
N ASP A 179 -2.44 30.46 4.18
CA ASP A 179 -3.69 29.77 3.87
C ASP A 179 -3.41 28.34 3.35
N ALA A 180 -4.19 27.37 3.84
CA ALA A 180 -3.97 25.95 3.52
C ALA A 180 -3.92 25.67 2.01
N LYS A 181 -4.79 26.34 1.22
CA LYS A 181 -4.82 26.18 -0.23
C LYS A 181 -3.52 26.68 -0.87
N LYS A 182 -2.99 27.83 -0.44
CA LYS A 182 -1.71 28.37 -0.92
C LYS A 182 -0.56 27.45 -0.55
N LEU A 183 -0.59 26.87 0.66
CA LEU A 183 0.43 25.91 1.10
C LEU A 183 0.43 24.66 0.20
N VAL A 184 -0.73 24.10 -0.09
CA VAL A 184 -0.87 22.94 -0.98
C VAL A 184 -0.45 23.28 -2.42
N GLU A 185 -0.80 24.46 -2.93
CA GLU A 185 -0.38 24.93 -4.26
C GLU A 185 1.15 25.08 -4.35
N ALA A 186 1.79 25.68 -3.35
CA ALA A 186 3.26 25.82 -3.29
C ALA A 186 3.97 24.47 -3.13
N ALA A 187 3.34 23.49 -2.46
CA ALA A 187 3.86 22.15 -2.31
C ALA A 187 3.67 21.26 -3.55
N SER A 188 2.86 21.67 -4.53
CA SER A 188 2.54 20.84 -5.71
C SER A 188 3.77 20.32 -6.47
N PRO A 189 4.85 21.10 -6.70
CA PRO A 189 6.08 20.58 -7.33
C PRO A 189 6.81 19.51 -6.51
N TYR A 190 6.52 19.44 -5.21
CA TYR A 190 7.10 18.52 -4.24
C TYR A 190 6.12 17.43 -3.78
N ALA A 191 4.94 17.35 -4.39
CA ALA A 191 3.86 16.47 -3.92
C ALA A 191 4.34 15.02 -3.71
N LEU A 192 5.05 14.47 -4.70
CA LEU A 192 5.61 13.12 -4.61
C LEU A 192 6.85 13.01 -3.71
N ASN A 193 7.23 14.06 -2.99
CA ASN A 193 8.28 14.05 -1.98
C ASN A 193 7.71 14.24 -0.55
N THR A 194 6.37 14.30 -0.40
CA THR A 194 5.70 14.38 0.91
C THR A 194 5.24 13.01 1.39
N PHE A 195 6.20 12.10 1.56
CA PHE A 195 6.00 10.73 2.07
C PHE A 195 6.37 10.60 3.55
N PRO A 196 5.98 9.51 4.21
CA PRO A 196 6.47 9.18 5.54
C PRO A 196 7.99 9.20 5.62
N GLU A 197 8.51 9.77 6.68
CA GLU A 197 9.95 9.90 6.92
C GLU A 197 10.45 8.80 7.86
N ARG A 198 11.57 8.19 7.49
CA ARG A 198 12.32 7.28 8.35
C ARG A 198 13.19 8.10 9.31
N ASP A 199 12.56 8.58 10.37
CA ASP A 199 13.14 9.53 11.33
C ASP A 199 13.89 8.83 12.48
N GLY A 200 13.87 7.50 12.53
CA GLY A 200 14.48 6.73 13.63
C GLY A 200 13.73 6.83 14.97
N LYS A 201 12.59 7.51 15.00
CA LYS A 201 11.78 7.76 16.20
C LYS A 201 10.37 7.16 16.03
N ILE A 202 9.59 7.65 15.07
CA ILE A 202 8.26 7.12 14.74
C ILE A 202 8.42 5.90 13.83
N LEU A 203 9.27 6.02 12.81
CA LEU A 203 9.61 4.94 11.91
C LEU A 203 11.09 4.56 12.03
N PRO A 204 11.42 3.26 11.98
CA PRO A 204 12.81 2.82 11.95
C PRO A 204 13.53 3.35 10.70
N LEU A 205 14.84 3.61 10.82
CA LEU A 205 15.66 4.05 9.69
C LEU A 205 15.68 3.03 8.55
N GLU A 206 15.57 1.73 8.89
CA GLU A 206 15.61 0.61 7.97
C GLU A 206 14.37 -0.30 8.16
N PRO A 207 13.19 0.04 7.59
CA PRO A 207 11.96 -0.70 7.77
C PRO A 207 12.05 -2.19 7.39
N HIS A 208 12.70 -2.53 6.26
CA HIS A 208 12.89 -3.93 5.87
C HIS A 208 13.77 -4.71 6.86
N THR A 209 14.77 -4.07 7.43
CA THR A 209 15.60 -4.67 8.49
C THR A 209 14.79 -4.87 9.77
N ALA A 210 13.90 -3.95 10.12
CA ALA A 210 13.00 -4.13 11.26
C ALA A 210 12.08 -5.36 11.06
N TYR A 211 11.54 -5.56 9.86
CA TYR A 211 10.79 -6.76 9.51
C TYR A 211 11.64 -8.03 9.63
N ALA A 212 12.85 -8.03 9.06
CA ALA A 212 13.78 -9.16 9.14
C ALA A 212 14.17 -9.51 10.59
N ASN A 213 14.18 -8.53 11.48
CA ASN A 213 14.42 -8.69 12.91
C ASN A 213 13.15 -9.08 13.70
N GLY A 214 12.02 -9.31 13.02
CA GLY A 214 10.79 -9.82 13.62
C GLY A 214 9.90 -8.77 14.28
N ALA A 215 10.04 -7.49 13.94
CA ALA A 215 9.22 -6.41 14.52
C ALA A 215 7.71 -6.62 14.32
N ALA A 216 7.30 -7.35 13.27
CA ALA A 216 5.90 -7.64 12.97
C ALA A 216 5.57 -9.15 12.93
N LYS A 217 6.42 -10.01 13.53
CA LYS A 217 6.29 -11.48 13.42
C LYS A 217 4.95 -12.05 13.90
N ASP A 218 4.32 -11.39 14.86
CA ASP A 218 3.05 -11.83 15.45
C ASP A 218 1.81 -11.38 14.66
N ILE A 219 2.01 -10.58 13.60
CA ILE A 219 0.96 -10.14 12.68
C ILE A 219 0.92 -11.07 11.48
N THR A 220 -0.30 -11.47 11.06
CA THR A 220 -0.49 -12.28 9.84
C THR A 220 -0.74 -11.37 8.64
N PHE A 221 -0.03 -11.61 7.54
CA PHE A 221 -0.12 -10.83 6.31
C PHE A 221 -0.83 -11.58 5.19
N LEU A 222 -1.68 -10.87 4.46
CA LEU A 222 -2.09 -11.15 3.09
C LEU A 222 -1.58 -9.99 2.23
N GLN A 223 -0.65 -10.25 1.33
CA GLN A 223 -0.01 -9.18 0.57
C GLN A 223 0.28 -9.58 -0.87
N GLY A 224 0.40 -8.62 -1.74
CA GLY A 224 0.74 -8.86 -3.14
C GLY A 224 0.64 -7.62 -4.00
N CYS A 225 0.76 -7.82 -5.29
CA CYS A 225 0.79 -6.77 -6.29
C CYS A 225 0.12 -7.22 -7.57
N ASN A 226 -0.18 -6.25 -8.42
CA ASN A 226 -0.65 -6.45 -9.77
C ASN A 226 0.54 -6.61 -10.73
N LYS A 227 0.31 -7.29 -11.85
CA LYS A 227 1.37 -7.60 -12.82
C LYS A 227 1.91 -6.37 -13.54
N ASP A 228 1.04 -5.46 -13.92
CA ASP A 228 1.34 -4.35 -14.81
C ASP A 228 1.10 -2.98 -14.11
N GLU A 229 1.49 -2.87 -12.83
CA GLU A 229 1.27 -1.72 -11.93
C GLU A 229 1.51 -0.36 -12.60
N PHE A 230 2.66 -0.21 -13.26
CA PHE A 230 3.08 1.06 -13.83
C PHE A 230 2.32 1.50 -15.09
N ASN A 231 1.50 0.62 -15.67
CA ASN A 231 0.67 1.01 -16.82
C ASN A 231 -0.30 2.13 -16.43
N PHE A 232 -0.86 2.11 -15.21
CA PHE A 232 -1.68 3.20 -14.71
C PHE A 232 -0.94 4.55 -14.73
N PHE A 233 0.28 4.59 -14.19
CA PHE A 233 1.07 5.82 -14.11
C PHE A 233 1.54 6.29 -15.48
N ALA A 234 1.93 5.38 -16.37
CA ALA A 234 2.35 5.71 -17.73
C ALA A 234 1.21 6.33 -18.54
N LEU A 235 0.02 5.77 -18.42
CA LEU A 235 -1.16 6.31 -19.13
C LEU A 235 -1.62 7.64 -18.51
N ALA A 236 -1.56 7.79 -17.19
CA ALA A 236 -1.89 9.04 -16.50
C ALA A 236 -0.94 10.20 -16.85
N MET A 237 0.36 9.92 -17.05
CA MET A 237 1.36 10.90 -17.48
C MET A 237 1.38 11.12 -18.99
N GLY A 238 0.74 10.25 -19.76
CA GLY A 238 0.99 10.08 -21.19
C GLY A 238 2.32 9.35 -21.45
N THR A 239 2.34 8.45 -22.44
CA THR A 239 3.49 7.55 -22.67
C THR A 239 4.81 8.29 -22.91
N ASP A 240 4.79 9.43 -23.61
CA ASP A 240 5.99 10.25 -23.83
C ASP A 240 6.47 10.91 -22.52
N GLY A 241 5.55 11.43 -21.72
CA GLY A 241 5.86 11.99 -20.40
C GLY A 241 6.44 10.94 -19.47
N PHE A 242 5.86 9.75 -19.48
CA PHE A 242 6.39 8.62 -18.72
C PHE A 242 7.79 8.21 -19.17
N MET A 243 8.05 8.09 -20.47
CA MET A 243 9.39 7.74 -20.98
C MET A 243 10.46 8.76 -20.56
N ALA A 244 10.15 10.05 -20.60
CA ALA A 244 11.06 11.10 -20.15
C ALA A 244 11.32 10.99 -18.65
N TRP A 245 10.28 10.78 -17.85
CA TRP A 245 10.39 10.54 -16.41
C TRP A 245 11.18 9.27 -16.08
N ALA A 246 10.91 8.16 -16.77
CA ALA A 246 11.61 6.89 -16.58
C ALA A 246 13.10 6.98 -16.91
N ALA A 247 13.46 7.71 -17.99
CA ALA A 247 14.86 7.95 -18.34
C ALA A 247 15.60 8.75 -17.25
N ASP A 248 14.99 9.81 -16.73
CA ASP A 248 15.57 10.60 -15.61
C ASP A 248 15.76 9.73 -14.36
N ARG A 249 14.76 8.93 -13.99
CA ARG A 249 14.83 8.03 -12.82
C ARG A 249 15.90 6.96 -12.97
N LYS A 250 15.97 6.30 -14.14
CA LYS A 250 17.03 5.31 -14.42
C LYS A 250 18.42 5.96 -14.34
N ALA A 251 18.61 7.14 -14.93
CA ALA A 251 19.91 7.83 -14.89
C ALA A 251 20.35 8.14 -13.46
N LYS A 252 19.44 8.66 -12.61
CA LYS A 252 19.70 8.93 -11.20
C LYS A 252 20.04 7.68 -10.41
N LYS A 253 19.33 6.57 -10.68
CA LYS A 253 19.59 5.28 -10.03
C LYS A 253 20.91 4.67 -10.52
N PHE A 254 21.18 4.65 -11.81
CA PHE A 254 22.42 4.09 -12.38
C PHE A 254 23.67 4.81 -11.87
N ALA A 255 23.58 6.12 -11.59
CA ALA A 255 24.70 6.87 -10.99
C ALA A 255 25.10 6.38 -9.58
N GLN A 256 24.28 5.57 -8.95
CA GLN A 256 24.49 5.03 -7.59
C GLN A 256 24.67 3.51 -7.58
N MET A 257 24.52 2.83 -8.72
CA MET A 257 24.60 1.39 -8.86
C MET A 257 25.98 0.92 -9.29
N THR A 258 26.30 -0.33 -8.97
CA THR A 258 27.48 -1.01 -9.49
C THR A 258 27.30 -1.39 -10.97
N GLU A 259 28.39 -1.66 -11.67
CA GLU A 259 28.33 -2.13 -13.08
C GLU A 259 27.53 -3.42 -13.24
N ASP A 260 27.64 -4.36 -12.29
CA ASP A 260 26.88 -5.61 -12.31
C ASP A 260 25.36 -5.40 -12.13
N GLU A 261 24.97 -4.47 -11.27
CA GLU A 261 23.56 -4.10 -11.08
C GLU A 261 22.97 -3.41 -12.32
N ILE A 262 23.74 -2.51 -12.94
CA ILE A 262 23.35 -1.88 -14.22
C ILE A 262 23.23 -2.93 -15.31
N ALA A 263 24.16 -3.88 -15.39
CA ALA A 263 24.13 -4.96 -16.37
C ALA A 263 22.89 -5.85 -16.18
N LEU A 264 22.50 -6.16 -14.94
CA LEU A 264 21.28 -6.91 -14.62
C LEU A 264 20.02 -6.18 -15.15
N VAL A 265 19.88 -4.87 -14.90
CA VAL A 265 18.76 -4.08 -15.39
C VAL A 265 18.73 -4.02 -16.91
N ASN A 266 19.87 -3.77 -17.56
CA ASN A 266 19.96 -3.69 -19.00
C ASN A 266 19.63 -5.05 -19.65
N SER A 267 20.09 -6.15 -19.08
CA SER A 267 19.73 -7.50 -19.54
C SER A 267 18.22 -7.74 -19.43
N TYR A 268 17.60 -7.37 -18.29
CA TYR A 268 16.17 -7.46 -18.13
C TYR A 268 15.40 -6.66 -19.19
N LEU A 269 15.81 -5.41 -19.43
CA LEU A 269 15.15 -4.53 -20.41
C LEU A 269 15.31 -5.06 -21.85
N ALA A 270 16.46 -5.63 -22.18
CA ALA A 270 16.73 -6.19 -23.51
C ALA A 270 15.83 -7.41 -23.84
N ASP A 271 15.41 -8.14 -22.83
CA ASP A 271 14.52 -9.31 -22.99
C ASP A 271 13.03 -8.92 -23.10
N GLN A 272 12.68 -7.64 -22.88
CA GLN A 272 11.29 -7.20 -22.92
C GLN A 272 10.81 -6.93 -24.34
N GLN A 273 9.55 -7.28 -24.61
CA GLN A 273 8.85 -7.04 -25.88
C GLN A 273 7.74 -6.00 -25.66
N GLY A 274 7.21 -5.41 -26.72
CA GLY A 274 6.07 -4.50 -26.69
C GLY A 274 6.37 -3.11 -27.22
N GLU A 275 5.50 -2.15 -26.95
CA GLU A 275 5.70 -0.74 -27.32
C GLU A 275 6.89 -0.16 -26.51
N ASN A 276 7.53 0.89 -27.00
CA ASN A 276 8.77 1.45 -26.43
C ASN A 276 8.69 1.92 -24.96
N TRP A 277 7.50 2.15 -24.43
CA TRP A 277 7.26 2.54 -23.03
C TRP A 277 7.03 1.33 -22.10
N GLU A 278 6.58 0.19 -22.62
CA GLU A 278 6.22 -0.98 -21.81
C GLU A 278 7.39 -1.66 -21.09
N PRO A 279 8.61 -1.76 -21.64
CA PRO A 279 9.76 -2.32 -20.91
C PRO A 279 10.04 -1.58 -19.59
N ASP A 280 10.00 -0.25 -19.61
CA ASP A 280 10.17 0.55 -18.40
C ASP A 280 9.00 0.39 -17.42
N CYS A 281 7.76 0.30 -17.88
CA CYS A 281 6.62 -0.02 -17.02
C CYS A 281 6.82 -1.35 -16.29
N ARG A 282 7.24 -2.39 -16.99
CA ARG A 282 7.50 -3.69 -16.36
C ARG A 282 8.66 -3.64 -15.37
N LEU A 283 9.73 -2.90 -15.69
CA LEU A 283 10.84 -2.69 -14.76
C LEU A 283 10.37 -2.01 -13.47
N PHE A 284 9.62 -0.93 -13.58
CA PHE A 284 9.13 -0.20 -12.41
C PHE A 284 8.03 -0.97 -11.67
N SER A 285 7.14 -1.70 -12.34
CA SER A 285 6.17 -2.59 -11.70
C SER A 285 6.86 -3.61 -10.81
N GLN A 286 7.92 -4.23 -11.29
CA GLN A 286 8.67 -5.19 -10.50
C GLN A 286 9.50 -4.54 -9.39
N SER A 287 10.26 -3.49 -9.71
CA SER A 287 11.22 -2.93 -8.74
C SER A 287 10.56 -2.10 -7.64
N TRP A 288 9.41 -1.47 -7.90
CA TRP A 288 8.74 -0.59 -6.93
C TRP A 288 7.63 -1.26 -6.15
N PHE A 289 6.96 -2.24 -6.73
CA PHE A 289 5.83 -2.92 -6.10
C PHE A 289 6.18 -4.37 -5.75
N LEU A 290 6.51 -5.16 -6.76
CA LEU A 290 6.62 -6.60 -6.58
C LEU A 290 7.82 -7.01 -5.72
N ALA A 291 9.01 -6.55 -6.05
CA ALA A 291 10.22 -6.94 -5.32
C ALA A 291 10.21 -6.52 -3.83
N PRO A 292 9.78 -5.30 -3.46
CA PRO A 292 9.60 -4.94 -2.06
C PRO A 292 8.55 -5.78 -1.33
N CYS A 293 7.43 -6.14 -1.99
CA CYS A 293 6.42 -7.04 -1.42
C CYS A 293 6.99 -8.45 -1.19
N MET A 294 7.71 -9.01 -2.16
CA MET A 294 8.33 -10.33 -2.00
C MET A 294 9.36 -10.33 -0.87
N ARG A 295 10.18 -9.28 -0.78
CA ARG A 295 11.13 -9.10 0.32
C ARG A 295 10.43 -9.05 1.67
N MET A 296 9.29 -8.39 1.76
CA MET A 296 8.53 -8.34 3.00
C MET A 296 8.01 -9.73 3.37
N SER A 297 7.51 -10.53 2.41
CA SER A 297 7.12 -11.93 2.63
C SER A 297 8.28 -12.78 3.14
N GLU A 298 9.46 -12.67 2.51
CA GLU A 298 10.67 -13.37 2.95
C GLU A 298 11.08 -12.98 4.37
N ASN A 299 11.13 -11.67 4.66
CA ASN A 299 11.52 -11.16 5.97
C ASN A 299 10.54 -11.65 7.05
N GLN A 300 9.24 -11.56 6.80
CA GLN A 300 8.20 -12.01 7.72
C GLN A 300 8.33 -13.51 8.01
N THR A 301 8.49 -14.32 6.97
CA THR A 301 8.64 -15.77 7.08
C THR A 301 9.93 -16.16 7.81
N ASN A 302 11.06 -15.55 7.46
CA ASN A 302 12.35 -15.81 8.11
C ASN A 302 12.35 -15.42 9.59
N ALA A 303 11.57 -14.40 9.96
CA ALA A 303 11.37 -14.00 11.37
C ALA A 303 10.40 -14.91 12.14
N GLY A 304 9.81 -15.93 11.49
CA GLY A 304 8.85 -16.86 12.09
C GLY A 304 7.40 -16.38 12.05
N GLY A 305 7.11 -15.30 11.33
CA GLY A 305 5.75 -14.78 11.10
C GLY A 305 5.06 -15.48 9.92
N LYS A 306 3.81 -15.09 9.66
CA LYS A 306 2.97 -15.67 8.61
C LYS A 306 2.70 -14.66 7.51
N SER A 307 2.87 -15.08 6.25
CA SER A 307 2.54 -14.30 5.07
C SER A 307 1.84 -15.19 4.04
N TYR A 308 0.74 -14.71 3.49
CA TYR A 308 0.12 -15.21 2.27
C TYR A 308 0.39 -14.19 1.18
N THR A 309 0.85 -14.65 0.03
CA THR A 309 1.29 -13.75 -1.03
C THR A 309 0.53 -14.02 -2.32
N TYR A 310 0.09 -12.95 -3.01
CA TYR A 310 -0.60 -13.06 -4.28
C TYR A 310 0.11 -12.31 -5.42
N PHE A 311 -0.24 -12.71 -6.64
CA PHE A 311 0.13 -12.04 -7.87
C PHE A 311 -1.12 -11.94 -8.76
N TYR A 312 -1.67 -10.72 -8.86
CA TYR A 312 -2.87 -10.45 -9.63
C TYR A 312 -2.49 -10.14 -11.09
N ARG A 313 -3.15 -10.80 -12.04
CA ARG A 313 -2.82 -10.64 -13.46
C ARG A 313 -4.05 -10.55 -14.38
N VAL A 314 -5.23 -10.30 -13.83
CA VAL A 314 -6.43 -10.09 -14.65
C VAL A 314 -6.30 -8.78 -15.39
N GLU A 315 -6.40 -8.84 -16.71
CA GLU A 315 -6.29 -7.66 -17.56
C GLU A 315 -7.62 -6.91 -17.63
N ALA A 316 -7.58 -5.60 -17.37
CA ALA A 316 -8.71 -4.71 -17.57
C ALA A 316 -9.10 -4.62 -19.05
N SER A 317 -10.38 -4.37 -19.34
CA SER A 317 -10.86 -4.15 -20.71
C SER A 317 -10.36 -2.86 -21.34
N THR A 318 -9.94 -1.90 -20.52
CA THR A 318 -9.34 -0.65 -21.02
C THR A 318 -8.00 -0.95 -21.72
N PRO A 319 -7.89 -0.61 -23.02
CA PRO A 319 -6.67 -0.90 -23.78
C PRO A 319 -5.41 -0.34 -23.09
N LYS A 320 -4.34 -1.12 -23.07
CA LYS A 320 -3.03 -0.81 -22.50
C LYS A 320 -2.98 -0.73 -20.97
N LEU A 321 -4.10 -0.68 -20.27
CA LEU A 321 -4.13 -0.65 -18.81
C LEU A 321 -3.65 -1.99 -18.24
N LYS A 322 -4.13 -3.12 -18.74
CA LYS A 322 -3.82 -4.49 -18.31
C LYS A 322 -4.12 -4.68 -16.82
N ALA A 323 -3.33 -5.47 -16.12
CA ALA A 323 -3.41 -5.65 -14.66
C ALA A 323 -2.69 -4.48 -13.94
N ALA A 324 -3.22 -3.27 -14.10
CA ALA A 324 -2.60 -2.05 -13.61
C ALA A 324 -2.84 -1.80 -12.11
N HIS A 325 -2.25 -0.73 -11.61
CA HIS A 325 -2.37 -0.30 -10.22
C HIS A 325 -3.82 0.00 -9.84
N GLY A 326 -4.32 -0.65 -8.79
CA GLY A 326 -5.67 -0.44 -8.27
C GLY A 326 -6.80 -1.12 -9.03
N GLU A 327 -6.53 -1.88 -10.11
CA GLU A 327 -7.56 -2.54 -10.93
C GLU A 327 -8.39 -3.59 -10.13
N GLU A 328 -7.87 -4.13 -9.06
CA GLU A 328 -8.59 -5.05 -8.19
C GLU A 328 -9.54 -4.35 -7.20
N LEU A 329 -9.46 -3.04 -7.02
CA LEU A 329 -10.25 -2.32 -6.02
C LEU A 329 -11.77 -2.43 -6.25
N PRO A 330 -12.31 -2.25 -7.47
CA PRO A 330 -13.74 -2.46 -7.71
C PRO A 330 -14.22 -3.87 -7.33
N ILE A 331 -13.32 -4.86 -7.46
CA ILE A 331 -13.61 -6.25 -7.10
C ILE A 331 -13.75 -6.37 -5.59
N VAL A 332 -12.76 -5.93 -4.82
CA VAL A 332 -12.71 -6.13 -3.37
C VAL A 332 -13.72 -5.25 -2.62
N PHE A 333 -14.09 -4.08 -3.16
CA PHE A 333 -15.16 -3.22 -2.64
C PHE A 333 -16.57 -3.60 -3.12
N CYS A 334 -16.68 -4.60 -3.99
CA CYS A 334 -17.97 -5.07 -4.54
C CYS A 334 -18.71 -4.01 -5.36
N HIS A 335 -18.02 -3.41 -6.34
CA HIS A 335 -18.59 -2.48 -7.34
C HIS A 335 -18.71 -3.17 -8.70
N PRO A 336 -19.77 -3.99 -8.93
CA PRO A 336 -19.91 -4.75 -10.17
C PRO A 336 -20.15 -3.88 -11.41
N ASP A 337 -20.55 -2.64 -11.22
CA ASP A 337 -20.75 -1.61 -12.25
C ASP A 337 -19.46 -0.88 -12.64
N GLN A 338 -18.39 -1.08 -11.90
CA GLN A 338 -17.07 -0.48 -12.15
C GLN A 338 -16.04 -1.50 -12.67
N THR A 339 -16.47 -2.74 -12.95
CA THR A 339 -15.63 -3.78 -13.53
C THR A 339 -16.43 -4.66 -14.46
N ASP A 340 -15.82 -5.11 -15.55
CA ASP A 340 -16.39 -6.09 -16.50
C ASP A 340 -15.78 -7.49 -16.36
N ILE A 341 -15.01 -7.71 -15.28
CA ILE A 341 -14.38 -8.98 -14.95
C ILE A 341 -15.47 -9.99 -14.52
N ASP A 342 -15.24 -11.27 -14.82
CA ASP A 342 -16.16 -12.36 -14.52
C ASP A 342 -16.68 -12.29 -13.07
N PRO A 343 -18.00 -12.26 -12.85
CA PRO A 343 -18.58 -12.11 -11.51
C PRO A 343 -18.22 -13.25 -10.55
N THR A 344 -17.99 -14.48 -11.05
CA THR A 344 -17.60 -15.63 -10.23
C THR A 344 -16.20 -15.46 -9.69
N PHE A 345 -15.26 -14.99 -10.55
CA PHE A 345 -13.91 -14.62 -10.13
C PHE A 345 -13.96 -13.49 -9.09
N CYS A 346 -14.68 -12.40 -9.38
CA CYS A 346 -14.81 -11.26 -8.47
C CYS A 346 -15.31 -11.69 -7.08
N LYS A 347 -16.35 -12.53 -7.05
CA LYS A 347 -16.90 -13.05 -5.80
C LYS A 347 -15.95 -14.00 -5.08
N THR A 348 -15.20 -14.82 -5.83
CA THR A 348 -14.20 -15.74 -5.26
C THR A 348 -13.08 -14.95 -4.58
N MET A 349 -12.53 -13.94 -5.26
CA MET A 349 -11.49 -13.08 -4.71
C MET A 349 -11.95 -12.37 -3.43
N ARG A 350 -13.13 -11.71 -3.44
CA ARG A 350 -13.69 -11.08 -2.23
C ARG A 350 -13.86 -12.07 -1.08
N LYS A 351 -14.36 -13.28 -1.35
CA LYS A 351 -14.50 -14.31 -0.31
C LYS A 351 -13.16 -14.72 0.29
N MET A 352 -12.08 -14.81 -0.50
CA MET A 352 -10.75 -15.08 0.03
C MET A 352 -10.28 -13.96 0.95
N TRP A 353 -10.50 -12.67 0.59
CA TRP A 353 -10.19 -11.52 1.45
C TRP A 353 -10.98 -11.56 2.76
N VAL A 354 -12.28 -11.72 2.69
CA VAL A 354 -13.17 -11.80 3.86
C VAL A 354 -12.84 -13.02 4.73
N GLN A 355 -12.51 -14.17 4.12
CA GLN A 355 -12.09 -15.37 4.85
C GLN A 355 -10.80 -15.13 5.62
N PHE A 356 -9.83 -14.44 5.02
CA PHE A 356 -8.61 -14.03 5.72
C PHE A 356 -8.92 -13.10 6.91
N VAL A 357 -9.81 -12.14 6.74
CA VAL A 357 -10.24 -11.25 7.82
C VAL A 357 -10.82 -12.03 9.00
N LYS A 358 -11.66 -13.03 8.72
CA LYS A 358 -12.31 -13.87 9.74
C LYS A 358 -11.34 -14.79 10.47
N THR A 359 -10.41 -15.40 9.73
CA THR A 359 -9.66 -16.58 10.22
C THR A 359 -8.14 -16.40 10.22
N GLY A 360 -7.62 -15.41 9.52
CA GLY A 360 -6.18 -15.28 9.23
C GLY A 360 -5.68 -16.24 8.14
N ASN A 361 -6.58 -16.94 7.43
CA ASN A 361 -6.27 -17.83 6.31
C ASN A 361 -7.20 -17.55 5.12
N PRO A 362 -6.71 -17.20 3.92
CA PRO A 362 -7.54 -16.87 2.78
C PRO A 362 -8.08 -18.07 2.00
N SER A 363 -7.70 -19.30 2.35
CA SER A 363 -8.15 -20.51 1.65
C SER A 363 -9.66 -20.69 1.74
N LEU A 364 -10.27 -21.19 0.66
CA LEU A 364 -11.69 -21.54 0.60
C LEU A 364 -11.87 -23.05 0.38
N THR A 365 -12.81 -23.65 1.09
CA THR A 365 -13.29 -24.99 0.75
C THR A 365 -14.15 -24.95 -0.52
N ALA A 366 -14.44 -26.10 -1.12
CA ALA A 366 -15.29 -26.17 -2.29
C ALA A 366 -16.69 -25.57 -2.05
N ASP A 367 -17.26 -25.79 -0.87
CA ASP A 367 -18.59 -25.27 -0.50
C ASP A 367 -18.58 -23.74 -0.27
N GLN A 368 -17.43 -23.16 0.11
CA GLN A 368 -17.25 -21.72 0.29
C GLN A 368 -16.99 -21.00 -1.03
N SER A 369 -16.41 -21.71 -2.00
CA SER A 369 -16.01 -21.11 -3.28
C SER A 369 -17.17 -20.96 -4.25
N PRO A 370 -17.37 -19.79 -4.89
CA PRO A 370 -18.44 -19.56 -5.84
C PRO A 370 -18.44 -20.49 -7.07
N ASP A 371 -17.27 -20.98 -7.47
CA ASP A 371 -17.10 -21.93 -8.57
C ASP A 371 -17.16 -23.40 -8.14
N GLY A 372 -17.42 -23.67 -6.86
CA GLY A 372 -17.48 -25.02 -6.32
C GLY A 372 -16.12 -25.74 -6.22
N GLN A 373 -15.01 -25.04 -6.42
CA GLN A 373 -13.67 -25.60 -6.33
C GLN A 373 -12.90 -25.03 -5.14
N ALA A 374 -12.26 -25.87 -4.34
CA ALA A 374 -11.43 -25.43 -3.23
C ALA A 374 -10.27 -24.54 -3.74
N LYS A 375 -9.97 -23.49 -2.99
CA LYS A 375 -8.83 -22.60 -3.24
C LYS A 375 -7.87 -22.74 -2.06
N GLU A 376 -6.93 -23.64 -2.19
CA GLU A 376 -5.90 -23.84 -1.18
C GLU A 376 -4.79 -22.81 -1.38
N TRP A 377 -4.66 -21.90 -0.44
CA TRP A 377 -3.65 -20.82 -0.47
C TRP A 377 -2.53 -21.15 0.53
N PRO A 378 -1.35 -21.55 0.07
CA PRO A 378 -0.24 -21.89 0.96
C PRO A 378 0.33 -20.64 1.64
N LEU A 379 0.85 -20.82 2.85
CA LEU A 379 1.75 -19.84 3.45
C LEU A 379 2.97 -19.67 2.53
N TYR A 380 3.45 -18.44 2.43
CA TYR A 380 4.73 -18.18 1.76
C TYR A 380 5.86 -18.88 2.53
N ASP A 381 6.72 -19.53 1.82
CA ASP A 381 7.94 -20.15 2.33
C ASP A 381 9.15 -19.74 1.49
N THR A 382 10.33 -19.74 2.10
CA THR A 382 11.55 -19.25 1.43
C THR A 382 12.24 -20.33 0.56
N THR A 383 11.70 -21.55 0.53
CA THR A 383 12.20 -22.66 -0.29
C THR A 383 11.49 -22.69 -1.64
N ASP A 384 10.16 -22.83 -1.60
CA ASP A 384 9.31 -22.90 -2.80
C ASP A 384 8.89 -21.54 -3.32
N LYS A 385 8.87 -20.52 -2.45
CA LYS A 385 8.47 -19.13 -2.75
C LYS A 385 7.16 -19.08 -3.54
N LYS A 386 6.13 -19.74 -3.01
CA LYS A 386 4.83 -19.82 -3.68
C LYS A 386 4.02 -18.54 -3.50
N VAL A 387 3.46 -18.08 -4.60
CA VAL A 387 2.48 -16.99 -4.66
C VAL A 387 1.17 -17.51 -5.21
N MET A 388 0.04 -17.02 -4.73
CA MET A 388 -1.25 -17.32 -5.32
C MET A 388 -1.44 -16.47 -6.57
N VAL A 389 -1.49 -17.09 -7.70
CA VAL A 389 -1.89 -16.43 -8.96
C VAL A 389 -3.38 -16.19 -8.92
N LEU A 390 -3.78 -14.95 -9.20
CA LEU A 390 -5.16 -14.51 -9.31
C LEU A 390 -5.44 -14.08 -10.75
N ASP A 391 -6.11 -14.96 -11.50
CA ASP A 391 -6.53 -14.72 -12.86
C ASP A 391 -7.93 -15.33 -13.10
N VAL A 392 -8.67 -14.84 -14.08
CA VAL A 392 -9.98 -15.39 -14.42
C VAL A 392 -9.82 -16.86 -14.83
N ASN A 393 -10.56 -17.75 -14.18
CA ASN A 393 -10.49 -19.20 -14.36
C ASN A 393 -9.14 -19.86 -14.05
N ASP A 394 -8.19 -19.13 -13.43
CA ASP A 394 -6.84 -19.61 -13.17
C ASP A 394 -6.35 -19.10 -11.79
N ILE A 395 -6.99 -19.58 -10.71
CA ILE A 395 -6.59 -19.31 -9.34
C ILE A 395 -5.83 -20.51 -8.81
N HIS A 396 -4.50 -20.39 -8.69
CA HIS A 396 -3.64 -21.48 -8.22
C HIS A 396 -2.33 -20.98 -7.58
N PRO A 397 -1.72 -21.75 -6.68
CA PRO A 397 -0.39 -21.44 -6.19
C PRO A 397 0.67 -21.76 -7.25
N ALA A 398 1.55 -20.79 -7.53
CA ALA A 398 2.69 -20.92 -8.44
C ALA A 398 4.00 -20.50 -7.74
N LYS A 399 5.15 -20.96 -8.24
CA LYS A 399 6.44 -20.43 -7.79
C LYS A 399 6.70 -19.06 -8.41
N GLU A 400 7.44 -18.20 -7.72
CA GLU A 400 7.87 -16.89 -8.25
C GLU A 400 8.50 -17.02 -9.65
N SER A 401 9.32 -18.06 -9.86
CA SER A 401 9.96 -18.32 -11.16
C SER A 401 8.98 -18.67 -12.28
N GLU A 402 7.84 -19.28 -11.96
CA GLU A 402 6.79 -19.64 -12.94
C GLU A 402 6.04 -18.42 -13.42
N VAL A 403 5.82 -17.42 -12.54
CA VAL A 403 5.17 -16.14 -12.87
C VAL A 403 6.17 -15.07 -13.33
N LYS A 404 7.42 -15.46 -13.57
CA LYS A 404 8.50 -14.58 -14.06
C LYS A 404 8.79 -13.37 -13.17
N ILE A 405 8.65 -13.56 -11.87
CA ILE A 405 9.11 -12.57 -10.90
C ILE A 405 10.63 -12.64 -10.85
N VAL A 406 11.28 -11.52 -11.11
CA VAL A 406 12.74 -11.42 -11.12
C VAL A 406 13.26 -11.35 -9.68
N ASP A 407 14.26 -12.15 -9.37
CA ASP A 407 14.95 -12.07 -8.07
C ASP A 407 15.86 -10.83 -8.00
N TRP A 408 15.24 -9.70 -7.70
CA TRP A 408 15.91 -8.43 -7.51
C TRP A 408 16.74 -8.36 -6.21
N ASN A 409 16.72 -9.39 -5.38
CA ASN A 409 17.56 -9.45 -4.18
C ASN A 409 19.05 -9.47 -4.52
N LYS A 410 19.39 -9.84 -5.77
CA LYS A 410 20.75 -9.70 -6.32
C LYS A 410 21.13 -8.23 -6.56
N SER A 411 20.15 -7.33 -6.65
CA SER A 411 20.36 -5.90 -6.72
C SER A 411 19.70 -5.24 -5.51
N TYR A 412 20.45 -5.18 -4.41
CA TYR A 412 20.00 -4.54 -3.17
C TYR A 412 19.54 -3.10 -3.43
N PHE A 413 20.14 -2.41 -4.39
CA PHE A 413 19.83 -1.03 -4.71
C PHE A 413 18.46 -0.83 -5.36
N LEU A 414 18.04 -1.73 -6.25
CA LEU A 414 16.71 -1.67 -6.88
C LEU A 414 15.58 -1.97 -5.92
N THR A 415 15.86 -2.66 -4.83
CA THR A 415 14.90 -3.10 -3.84
C THR A 415 15.06 -2.41 -2.48
N LYS A 416 16.18 -1.66 -2.28
CA LYS A 416 16.40 -0.84 -1.11
C LYS A 416 15.75 0.51 -1.35
N TYR A 417 14.64 0.72 -0.71
CA TYR A 417 13.95 1.98 -0.64
C TYR A 417 13.93 2.76 -1.96
N TYR A 418 12.83 3.14 -2.36
CA TYR A 418 12.63 4.32 -3.10
C TYR A 418 12.21 4.26 -4.50
N MET A 419 11.08 4.62 -4.46
CA MET A 419 10.37 5.29 -5.53
C MET A 419 11.04 6.58 -6.03
N PHE A 420 12.04 7.17 -5.36
CA PHE A 420 12.52 8.52 -5.75
C PHE A 420 14.02 8.65 -5.74
#